data_130418c70f8eb5e207df76fa79ff560e
#
_entry.id   130418c70f8eb5e207df76fa79ff560e
#
_cell.length_a   1.000
_cell.length_b   1.000
_cell.length_c   1.000
_cell.angle_alpha   90.00
_cell.angle_beta   90.00
_cell.angle_gamma   90.00
#
_symmetry.space_group_name_H-M   'P 1'
#
loop_
_entity.id
_entity.type
_entity.pdbx_description
1 polymer ?
#
loop_
_entity_poly.entity_id
_entity_poly.type
_entity_poly.pdbx_seq_one_letter_code
_entity_poly.pdbx_strand_id
1 'polypeptide(L)'
;MKVFNVIKKIMLWVCFLGVVISLPGCMVFEDKVLISLGEYKNSEFYTQGEFQDYTDYAKYYYDYVDFTENEYFNKIKESDLTQINEHLDDFESWIETYRGTDPSREIVVNYDFDRTIIDCEDYIYIDSEKYATTLDDGMTISGFTKYNIYFYDTQTQILYYFHNNI
;
A
#
# COMPACT_ATOMS: atom_id res chain seq x y z
N MET A 1 21.75 -56.74 5.76
CA MET A 1 20.45 -56.16 6.12
C MET A 1 20.53 -54.87 6.96
N LYS A 2 21.44 -54.71 7.94
CA LYS A 2 21.52 -53.53 8.81
C LYS A 2 21.99 -52.25 8.08
N VAL A 3 22.95 -52.33 7.13
CA VAL A 3 23.50 -51.18 6.39
C VAL A 3 22.46 -50.52 5.50
N PHE A 4 21.58 -51.27 4.84
CA PHE A 4 20.51 -50.75 3.96
C PHE A 4 19.48 -49.89 4.72
N ASN A 5 19.20 -50.24 5.98
CA ASN A 5 18.26 -49.46 6.80
C ASN A 5 18.88 -48.14 7.31
N VAL A 6 20.21 -48.07 7.47
CA VAL A 6 20.91 -46.86 7.85
C VAL A 6 20.93 -45.87 6.68
N ILE A 7 21.23 -46.36 5.48
CA ILE A 7 21.26 -45.52 4.26
C ILE A 7 19.84 -44.92 3.97
N LYS A 8 18.78 -45.72 4.10
CA LYS A 8 17.39 -45.23 3.98
C LYS A 8 17.05 -44.11 4.98
N LYS A 9 17.49 -44.26 6.24
CA LYS A 9 17.25 -43.24 7.27
C LYS A 9 18.03 -41.96 6.99
N ILE A 10 19.28 -42.04 6.54
CA ILE A 10 20.08 -40.87 6.18
C ILE A 10 19.47 -40.16 4.95
N MET A 11 19.02 -40.89 3.94
CA MET A 11 18.39 -40.32 2.76
C MET A 11 17.07 -39.60 3.11
N LEU A 12 16.28 -40.17 4.04
CA LEU A 12 15.04 -39.55 4.52
C LEU A 12 15.31 -38.22 5.27
N TRP A 13 16.38 -38.17 6.07
CA TRP A 13 16.80 -36.96 6.79
C TRP A 13 17.31 -35.87 5.86
N VAL A 14 18.09 -36.23 4.81
CA VAL A 14 18.57 -35.28 3.82
C VAL A 14 17.43 -34.70 2.99
N CYS A 15 16.43 -35.51 2.61
CA CYS A 15 15.23 -35.02 1.95
C CYS A 15 14.39 -34.10 2.86
N PHE A 16 14.29 -34.40 4.17
CA PHE A 16 13.56 -33.56 5.11
C PHE A 16 14.25 -32.20 5.34
N LEU A 17 15.61 -32.20 5.45
CA LEU A 17 16.39 -30.95 5.51
C LEU A 17 16.28 -30.14 4.21
N GLY A 18 16.28 -30.78 3.05
CA GLY A 18 16.12 -30.11 1.75
C GLY A 18 14.77 -29.41 1.60
N VAL A 19 13.69 -30.00 2.11
CA VAL A 19 12.33 -29.41 2.09
C VAL A 19 12.21 -28.23 3.04
N VAL A 20 12.89 -28.26 4.19
CA VAL A 20 12.86 -27.14 5.16
C VAL A 20 13.64 -25.91 4.65
N ILE A 21 14.69 -26.12 3.82
CA ILE A 21 15.50 -25.03 3.25
C ILE A 21 14.83 -24.43 2.00
N SER A 22 13.94 -25.17 1.34
CA SER A 22 13.25 -24.72 0.13
C SER A 22 11.87 -24.08 0.37
N LEU A 23 11.50 -23.81 1.63
CA LEU A 23 10.44 -22.86 1.87
C LEU A 23 10.99 -21.48 1.48
N PRO A 24 10.55 -20.89 0.36
CA PRO A 24 10.83 -19.48 0.14
C PRO A 24 10.23 -18.78 1.35
N GLY A 25 11.10 -18.20 2.19
CA GLY A 25 10.62 -17.27 3.17
C GLY A 25 9.82 -16.25 2.38
N CYS A 26 8.50 -16.26 2.48
CA CYS A 26 7.73 -15.08 2.24
C CYS A 26 8.38 -14.05 3.16
N MET A 27 9.25 -13.20 2.62
CA MET A 27 9.56 -11.94 3.25
C MET A 27 8.21 -11.21 3.25
N VAL A 28 7.49 -11.35 4.35
CA VAL A 28 6.42 -10.44 4.67
C VAL A 28 7.15 -9.12 4.81
N PHE A 29 7.10 -8.28 3.78
CA PHE A 29 7.51 -6.90 3.90
C PHE A 29 6.52 -6.27 4.87
N GLU A 30 6.92 -6.21 6.13
CA GLU A 30 6.14 -5.55 7.17
C GLU A 30 6.10 -4.06 6.84
N ASP A 31 4.91 -3.56 6.56
CA ASP A 31 4.67 -2.14 6.37
C ASP A 31 4.88 -1.41 7.71
N LYS A 32 6.03 -0.74 7.82
CA LYS A 32 6.42 -0.04 9.05
C LYS A 32 5.46 1.08 9.43
N VAL A 33 4.81 1.69 8.44
CA VAL A 33 3.83 2.76 8.67
C VAL A 33 2.59 2.17 9.33
N LEU A 34 2.05 1.05 8.81
CA LEU A 34 0.93 0.34 9.45
C LEU A 34 1.30 -0.18 10.84
N ILE A 35 2.49 -0.76 11.00
CA ILE A 35 2.96 -1.26 12.30
C ILE A 35 3.01 -0.14 13.35
N SER A 36 3.40 1.08 12.94
CA SER A 36 3.48 2.23 13.84
C SER A 36 2.14 2.66 14.43
N LEU A 37 1.03 2.25 13.81
CA LEU A 37 -0.34 2.54 14.26
C LEU A 37 -0.90 1.45 15.20
N GLY A 38 -0.20 0.32 15.35
CA GLY A 38 -0.66 -0.81 16.15
C GLY A 38 -1.62 -1.74 15.41
N GLU A 39 -2.38 -2.53 16.17
CA GLU A 39 -3.28 -3.54 15.61
C GLU A 39 -4.59 -2.92 15.12
N TYR A 40 -4.99 -3.23 13.89
CA TYR A 40 -6.32 -2.91 13.35
C TYR A 40 -7.29 -4.08 13.57
N LYS A 41 -8.58 -3.79 13.72
CA LYS A 41 -9.65 -4.80 13.91
C LYS A 41 -10.01 -5.55 12.64
N ASN A 42 -10.02 -4.83 11.53
CA ASN A 42 -10.43 -5.31 10.21
C ASN A 42 -9.71 -4.54 9.11
N SER A 43 -9.65 -5.12 7.93
CA SER A 43 -9.13 -4.44 6.75
C SER A 43 -9.82 -4.89 5.48
N GLU A 44 -9.86 -4.01 4.52
CA GLU A 44 -10.27 -4.25 3.15
C GLU A 44 -9.11 -3.83 2.24
N PHE A 45 -8.76 -4.65 1.26
CA PHE A 45 -7.64 -4.39 0.37
C PHE A 45 -8.00 -4.76 -1.07
N TYR A 46 -7.82 -3.83 -1.99
CA TYR A 46 -8.14 -3.95 -3.39
C TYR A 46 -6.93 -3.53 -4.22
N THR A 47 -6.51 -4.37 -5.16
CA THR A 47 -5.36 -4.14 -6.02
C THR A 47 -5.72 -4.29 -7.49
N GLN A 48 -5.08 -3.50 -8.35
CA GLN A 48 -5.20 -3.61 -9.79
C GLN A 48 -3.85 -3.33 -10.45
N GLY A 49 -3.41 -4.21 -11.31
CA GLY A 49 -2.17 -4.06 -12.06
C GLY A 49 -1.54 -5.40 -12.42
N GLU A 50 -0.38 -5.35 -13.07
CA GLU A 50 0.42 -6.50 -13.46
C GLU A 50 1.89 -6.23 -13.15
N PHE A 51 2.58 -7.22 -12.54
CA PHE A 51 4.01 -7.21 -12.24
C PHE A 51 4.48 -6.03 -11.36
N GLN A 52 4.95 -4.94 -11.97
CA GLN A 52 5.54 -3.78 -11.28
C GLN A 52 4.60 -2.58 -11.27
N ASP A 53 3.66 -2.51 -12.19
CA ASP A 53 2.73 -1.39 -12.33
C ASP A 53 1.41 -1.77 -11.66
N TYR A 54 1.14 -1.22 -10.47
CA TYR A 54 -0.06 -1.57 -9.72
C TYR A 54 -0.57 -0.39 -8.89
N THR A 55 -1.88 -0.40 -8.72
CA THR A 55 -2.63 0.58 -7.93
C THR A 55 -3.36 -0.17 -6.82
N ASP A 56 -3.17 0.27 -5.57
CA ASP A 56 -3.82 -0.32 -4.41
C ASP A 56 -4.69 0.70 -3.68
N TYR A 57 -5.82 0.24 -3.20
CA TYR A 57 -6.70 0.95 -2.28
C TYR A 57 -7.01 0.05 -1.10
N ALA A 58 -6.85 0.57 0.12
CA ALA A 58 -7.21 -0.18 1.31
C ALA A 58 -7.84 0.69 2.40
N LYS A 59 -8.62 0.03 3.27
CA LYS A 59 -9.16 0.59 4.50
C LYS A 59 -8.75 -0.30 5.67
N TYR A 60 -8.25 0.32 6.75
CA TYR A 60 -7.92 -0.36 7.99
C TYR A 60 -8.72 0.28 9.12
N TYR A 61 -9.44 -0.53 9.87
CA TYR A 61 -10.37 -0.10 10.90
C TYR A 61 -9.74 -0.24 12.28
N TYR A 62 -9.60 0.86 13.01
CA TYR A 62 -9.01 0.90 14.34
C TYR A 62 -10.06 1.15 15.43
N ASP A 63 -9.72 0.85 16.69
CA ASP A 63 -10.46 1.33 17.85
C ASP A 63 -10.01 2.73 18.24
N TYR A 64 -8.70 2.92 18.23
CA TYR A 64 -8.01 4.13 18.60
C TYR A 64 -6.55 4.03 18.14
N VAL A 65 -6.00 5.16 17.71
CA VAL A 65 -4.57 5.31 17.39
C VAL A 65 -4.00 6.47 18.17
N ASP A 66 -2.84 6.27 18.81
CA ASP A 66 -2.09 7.34 19.48
C ASP A 66 -0.99 7.85 18.54
N PHE A 67 -1.11 9.10 18.12
CA PHE A 67 -0.15 9.76 17.25
C PHE A 67 0.92 10.58 18.01
N THR A 68 0.91 10.59 19.35
CA THR A 68 1.77 11.48 20.17
C THR A 68 3.26 11.30 19.89
N GLU A 69 3.71 10.07 19.69
CA GLU A 69 5.11 9.72 19.39
C GLU A 69 5.28 9.04 18.02
N ASN A 70 4.29 9.18 17.13
CA ASN A 70 4.36 8.58 15.81
C ASN A 70 5.30 9.38 14.90
N GLU A 71 6.32 8.71 14.33
CA GLU A 71 7.35 9.35 13.51
C GLU A 71 6.94 9.58 12.05
N TYR A 72 5.88 8.91 11.59
CA TYR A 72 5.42 9.00 10.19
C TYR A 72 4.35 10.07 10.02
N PHE A 73 3.31 10.03 10.83
CA PHE A 73 2.12 10.83 10.62
C PHE A 73 2.24 12.25 11.13
N ASN A 74 1.75 13.18 10.33
CA ASN A 74 1.60 14.59 10.72
C ASN A 74 0.12 14.97 10.69
N LYS A 75 -0.27 15.84 11.65
CA LYS A 75 -1.59 16.44 11.63
C LYS A 75 -1.72 17.33 10.40
N ILE A 76 -2.84 17.22 9.68
CA ILE A 76 -3.08 17.96 8.44
C ILE A 76 -3.15 19.46 8.70
N LYS A 77 -2.52 20.24 7.81
CA LYS A 77 -2.59 21.70 7.78
C LYS A 77 -3.21 22.14 6.46
N GLU A 78 -3.78 23.34 6.42
CA GLU A 78 -4.31 23.92 5.18
C GLU A 78 -3.25 23.95 4.06
N SER A 79 -1.97 24.15 4.40
CA SER A 79 -0.87 24.13 3.43
C SER A 79 -0.67 22.78 2.75
N ASP A 80 -1.11 21.69 3.36
CA ASP A 80 -0.87 20.33 2.89
C ASP A 80 -1.97 19.90 1.89
N LEU A 81 -3.13 20.56 1.91
CA LEU A 81 -4.29 20.22 1.09
C LEU A 81 -3.98 20.25 -0.42
N THR A 82 -3.13 21.15 -0.87
CA THR A 82 -2.73 21.21 -2.29
C THR A 82 -2.01 19.92 -2.69
N GLN A 83 -1.03 19.51 -1.90
CA GLN A 83 -0.26 18.28 -2.16
C GLN A 83 -1.14 17.04 -2.05
N ILE A 84 -2.01 16.98 -1.04
CA ILE A 84 -2.96 15.88 -0.85
C ILE A 84 -3.86 15.75 -2.09
N ASN A 85 -4.44 16.86 -2.55
CA ASN A 85 -5.31 16.86 -3.71
C ASN A 85 -4.58 16.45 -5.00
N GLU A 86 -3.34 16.89 -5.23
CA GLU A 86 -2.56 16.47 -6.40
C GLU A 86 -2.42 14.93 -6.47
N HIS A 87 -2.14 14.27 -5.34
CA HIS A 87 -2.01 12.82 -5.30
C HIS A 87 -3.35 12.11 -5.48
N LEU A 88 -4.41 12.63 -4.85
CA LEU A 88 -5.74 12.06 -4.98
C LEU A 88 -6.31 12.25 -6.40
N ASP A 89 -6.00 13.37 -7.07
CA ASP A 89 -6.36 13.60 -8.48
C ASP A 89 -5.69 12.55 -9.38
N ASP A 90 -4.41 12.27 -9.16
CA ASP A 90 -3.69 11.23 -9.89
C ASP A 90 -4.30 9.85 -9.62
N PHE A 91 -4.52 9.50 -8.35
CA PHE A 91 -5.12 8.21 -7.99
C PHE A 91 -6.50 8.01 -8.62
N GLU A 92 -7.38 9.00 -8.53
CA GLU A 92 -8.72 8.92 -9.11
C GLU A 92 -8.70 8.86 -10.63
N SER A 93 -7.71 9.48 -11.29
CA SER A 93 -7.54 9.35 -12.73
C SER A 93 -7.25 7.91 -13.15
N TRP A 94 -6.51 7.16 -12.33
CA TRP A 94 -6.29 5.72 -12.52
C TRP A 94 -7.57 4.92 -12.30
N ILE A 95 -8.35 5.21 -11.25
CA ILE A 95 -9.65 4.58 -11.02
C ILE A 95 -10.59 4.82 -12.20
N GLU A 96 -10.65 6.05 -12.75
CA GLU A 96 -11.46 6.35 -13.93
C GLU A 96 -10.97 5.62 -15.20
N THR A 97 -9.65 5.50 -15.36
CA THR A 97 -9.04 4.72 -16.47
C THR A 97 -9.46 3.24 -16.39
N TYR A 98 -9.40 2.66 -15.19
CA TYR A 98 -9.85 1.29 -14.97
C TYR A 98 -11.36 1.14 -15.19
N ARG A 99 -12.16 2.10 -14.70
CA ARG A 99 -13.62 2.14 -14.89
C ARG A 99 -14.00 2.19 -16.38
N GLY A 100 -13.24 2.95 -17.17
CA GLY A 100 -13.44 3.04 -18.61
C GLY A 100 -13.09 1.76 -19.36
N THR A 101 -12.17 0.94 -18.84
CA THR A 101 -11.77 -0.33 -19.46
C THR A 101 -12.59 -1.52 -18.97
N ASP A 102 -12.83 -1.61 -17.67
CA ASP A 102 -13.60 -2.67 -17.01
C ASP A 102 -14.20 -2.17 -15.69
N PRO A 103 -15.46 -1.73 -15.67
CA PRO A 103 -16.11 -1.22 -14.46
C PRO A 103 -16.39 -2.28 -13.39
N SER A 104 -16.18 -3.57 -13.68
CA SER A 104 -16.38 -4.65 -12.71
C SER A 104 -15.15 -4.96 -11.85
N ARG A 105 -14.03 -4.28 -12.07
CA ARG A 105 -12.81 -4.48 -11.28
C ARG A 105 -13.04 -4.19 -9.82
N GLU A 106 -12.50 -5.01 -8.92
CA GLU A 106 -12.73 -4.88 -7.49
C GLU A 106 -12.36 -3.50 -6.95
N ILE A 107 -11.21 -2.95 -7.35
CA ILE A 107 -10.79 -1.60 -6.91
C ILE A 107 -11.79 -0.52 -7.37
N VAL A 108 -12.37 -0.63 -8.57
CA VAL A 108 -13.33 0.34 -9.09
C VAL A 108 -14.67 0.26 -8.36
N VAL A 109 -15.12 -0.98 -8.08
CA VAL A 109 -16.40 -1.22 -7.39
C VAL A 109 -16.34 -0.79 -5.92
N ASN A 110 -15.18 -0.94 -5.29
CA ASN A 110 -15.02 -0.71 -3.86
C ASN A 110 -14.33 0.62 -3.51
N TYR A 111 -13.92 1.40 -4.51
CA TYR A 111 -13.42 2.75 -4.25
C TYR A 111 -14.57 3.67 -3.84
N ASP A 112 -14.60 4.02 -2.57
CA ASP A 112 -15.66 4.80 -1.93
C ASP A 112 -15.14 5.99 -1.12
N PHE A 113 -13.89 6.39 -1.32
CA PHE A 113 -13.29 7.49 -0.58
C PHE A 113 -13.95 8.83 -0.97
N ASP A 114 -14.42 9.56 0.03
CA ASP A 114 -14.98 10.90 -0.12
C ASP A 114 -14.01 11.93 0.43
N ARG A 115 -13.42 12.74 -0.43
CA ARG A 115 -12.45 13.78 -0.05
C ARG A 115 -13.00 14.83 0.90
N THR A 116 -14.34 14.96 1.01
CA THR A 116 -14.97 15.95 1.88
C THR A 116 -14.79 15.64 3.36
N ILE A 117 -14.34 14.43 3.70
CA ILE A 117 -14.02 14.05 5.08
C ILE A 117 -12.68 14.61 5.57
N ILE A 118 -11.80 15.05 4.66
CA ILE A 118 -10.46 15.51 5.02
C ILE A 118 -10.55 16.83 5.79
N ASP A 119 -10.05 16.84 7.03
CA ASP A 119 -9.99 18.04 7.84
C ASP A 119 -8.66 18.19 8.61
N CYS A 120 -8.51 19.31 9.33
CA CYS A 120 -7.29 19.61 10.08
C CYS A 120 -7.15 18.84 11.40
N GLU A 121 -8.13 18.02 11.78
CA GLU A 121 -8.01 17.14 12.95
C GLU A 121 -7.43 15.77 12.58
N ASP A 122 -7.37 15.46 11.28
CA ASP A 122 -6.88 14.21 10.74
C ASP A 122 -5.36 14.16 10.61
N TYR A 123 -4.86 12.96 10.32
CA TYR A 123 -3.44 12.71 10.18
C TYR A 123 -3.11 12.11 8.82
N ILE A 124 -1.94 12.49 8.30
CA ILE A 124 -1.48 12.02 7.00
C ILE A 124 0.00 11.69 7.00
N TYR A 125 0.35 10.67 6.21
CA TYR A 125 1.71 10.40 5.78
C TYR A 125 1.72 10.19 4.27
N ILE A 126 2.63 10.89 3.57
CA ILE A 126 2.82 10.75 2.12
C ILE A 126 4.29 10.46 1.87
N ASP A 127 4.55 9.36 1.16
CA ASP A 127 5.85 9.01 0.58
C ASP A 127 5.67 8.95 -0.92
N SER A 128 6.36 9.81 -1.67
CA SER A 128 6.14 9.92 -3.12
C SER A 128 7.39 10.28 -3.89
N GLU A 129 7.48 9.73 -5.09
CA GLU A 129 8.50 10.03 -6.08
C GLU A 129 7.85 10.69 -7.30
N LYS A 130 8.41 11.84 -7.72
CA LYS A 130 7.97 12.57 -8.91
C LYS A 130 9.03 12.51 -10.01
N TYR A 131 8.58 12.47 -11.24
CA TYR A 131 9.44 12.69 -12.39
C TYR A 131 9.14 14.05 -13.04
N ALA A 132 10.13 14.60 -13.71
CA ALA A 132 9.97 15.74 -14.60
C ALA A 132 10.84 15.54 -15.83
N THR A 133 10.24 15.63 -17.01
CA THR A 133 10.93 15.50 -18.30
C THR A 133 10.64 16.71 -19.16
N THR A 134 11.69 17.36 -19.65
CA THR A 134 11.55 18.47 -20.60
C THR A 134 11.63 17.90 -22.02
N LEU A 135 10.60 18.16 -22.81
CA LEU A 135 10.51 17.77 -24.22
C LEU A 135 11.36 18.70 -25.09
N ASP A 136 11.59 18.29 -26.36
CA ASP A 136 12.39 19.03 -27.32
C ASP A 136 11.81 20.43 -27.66
N ASP A 137 10.51 20.62 -27.48
CA ASP A 137 9.80 21.88 -27.63
C ASP A 137 9.91 22.81 -26.40
N GLY A 138 10.60 22.37 -25.35
CA GLY A 138 10.77 23.09 -24.09
C GLY A 138 9.62 22.93 -23.08
N MET A 139 8.58 22.15 -23.41
CA MET A 139 7.51 21.83 -22.49
C MET A 139 8.00 20.82 -21.42
N THR A 140 7.70 21.09 -20.15
CA THR A 140 8.01 20.15 -19.07
C THR A 140 6.75 19.34 -18.70
N ILE A 141 6.87 18.03 -18.77
CA ILE A 141 5.88 17.09 -18.27
C ILE A 141 6.36 16.58 -16.93
N SER A 142 5.48 16.57 -15.93
CA SER A 142 5.77 16.01 -14.61
C SER A 142 4.60 15.16 -14.13
N GLY A 143 4.90 14.19 -13.29
CA GLY A 143 3.91 13.29 -12.69
C GLY A 143 4.53 12.50 -11.56
N PHE A 144 3.78 11.53 -11.05
CA PHE A 144 4.26 10.61 -10.04
C PHE A 144 4.75 9.32 -10.71
N THR A 145 5.89 8.79 -10.25
CA THR A 145 6.34 7.43 -10.59
C THR A 145 5.85 6.43 -9.56
N LYS A 146 5.76 6.88 -8.31
CA LYS A 146 5.32 6.06 -7.19
C LYS A 146 4.87 6.93 -6.05
N TYR A 147 3.84 6.48 -5.32
CA TYR A 147 3.49 7.06 -4.02
C TYR A 147 2.78 6.05 -3.11
N ASN A 148 2.87 6.34 -1.81
CA ASN A 148 2.06 5.77 -0.74
C ASN A 148 1.43 6.93 0.03
N ILE A 149 0.13 6.91 0.18
CA ILE A 149 -0.63 7.86 0.99
C ILE A 149 -1.34 7.07 2.08
N TYR A 150 -1.16 7.49 3.32
CA TYR A 150 -1.87 6.97 4.47
C TYR A 150 -2.63 8.14 5.10
N PHE A 151 -3.93 8.16 4.95
CA PHE A 151 -4.82 9.16 5.51
C PHE A 151 -5.65 8.54 6.63
N TYR A 152 -5.53 9.07 7.83
CA TYR A 152 -6.30 8.61 8.99
C TYR A 152 -7.37 9.62 9.36
N ASP A 153 -8.63 9.21 9.20
CA ASP A 153 -9.81 9.96 9.64
C ASP A 153 -10.05 9.69 11.12
N THR A 154 -9.90 10.73 11.93
CA THR A 154 -10.04 10.66 13.39
C THR A 154 -11.51 10.50 13.82
N GLN A 155 -12.47 10.85 12.98
CA GLN A 155 -13.91 10.76 13.31
C GLN A 155 -14.41 9.32 13.16
N THR A 156 -14.00 8.64 12.09
CA THR A 156 -14.42 7.25 11.80
C THR A 156 -13.43 6.20 12.30
N GLN A 157 -12.21 6.61 12.67
CA GLN A 157 -11.11 5.72 13.07
C GLN A 157 -10.69 4.78 11.95
N ILE A 158 -10.75 5.26 10.71
CA ILE A 158 -10.38 4.52 9.50
C ILE A 158 -9.10 5.12 8.93
N LEU A 159 -8.12 4.26 8.67
CA LEU A 159 -6.97 4.57 7.84
C LEU A 159 -7.29 4.19 6.40
N TYR A 160 -7.22 5.15 5.50
CA TYR A 160 -7.28 4.95 4.06
C TYR A 160 -5.86 4.89 3.51
N TYR A 161 -5.59 3.90 2.69
CA TYR A 161 -4.31 3.71 2.02
C TYR A 161 -4.49 3.77 0.52
N PHE A 162 -3.65 4.56 -0.13
CA PHE A 162 -3.59 4.71 -1.57
C PHE A 162 -2.15 4.49 -2.03
N HIS A 163 -1.98 3.59 -2.95
CA HIS A 163 -0.68 3.33 -3.55
C HIS A 163 -0.79 3.32 -5.06
N ASN A 164 0.20 3.89 -5.71
CA ASN A 164 0.40 3.76 -7.14
C ASN A 164 1.88 3.60 -7.44
N ASN A 165 2.19 2.70 -8.38
CA ASN A 165 3.54 2.45 -8.88
C ASN A 165 3.44 2.21 -10.39
N ILE A 166 4.15 3.03 -11.21
CA ILE A 166 4.11 3.04 -12.67
C ILE A 166 5.50 2.79 -13.23
#